data_e042d30c16f0653206e7c88c750d9d12
#
_entry.id   e042d30c16f0653206e7c88c750d9d12
#
_cell.length_a   1.000
_cell.length_b   1.000
_cell.length_c   1.000
_cell.angle_alpha   90.00
_cell.angle_beta   90.00
_cell.angle_gamma   90.00
#
_symmetry.space_group_name_H-M   'P 1'
#
loop_
_entity.id
_entity.type
_entity.pdbx_description
1 polymer ?
#
loop_
_entity_poly.entity_id
_entity_poly.type
_entity_poly.pdbx_seq_one_letter_code
_entity_poly.pdbx_strand_id
1 'polypeptide(L)'
;MEKNSELDQATLRLTVSACALLYIVVVVGLDPDAAARYAPIIIYIVTFIFASVFLRMAIKRWPGHFFWRRLFAMLHDYTGIAFAMVLGGEGALPIYAALLWVTLGNGMRFGSRYLALATVIALSTLVLIFWLNPFWHTQPYMFLMLIVTTIVVPAYAHILLKRTRIASEEAIAANQEKSRFLAQASHDLRQPIHSIGLFTACLRDARLGLEELRLVDNIDRSLHTVSQLFRSILDIYTLDHGKWVPQADTVHLGALLQDVVKQNTEAARWAGVELRLRACPYWVNVNPGMLTTMVQNLLSNALKYAPGQPVLIGVRRQGKGLAVVIYDKGRGIASEHLPEVFKEFYRVRHVRDKDVEGLGLGLSIVKRISQLLNVDIHIRSTVGQGTKVAISGLEQAAPRASAPRVSGARDRLNGLRVCLVEDDANVLMATSALLEKWGCDVQGHSDGEGLSSDCDIVIADFDLGTKVSGAECIAAIRAQRGWEVPALVITGHDIERIRQSLQNMNVSVLAKPVRPPELRAVLLEQLKAMDRQGEAPAKSSSEPD
;
A
#
# COMPACT_ATOMS: atom_id res chain seq x y z
N MET A 1 14.46 3.08 10.03
CA MET A 1 15.41 4.16 10.39
C MET A 1 16.59 3.71 11.28
N GLU A 2 16.53 2.56 11.96
CA GLU A 2 17.59 2.14 12.90
C GLU A 2 18.84 1.49 12.28
N LYS A 3 18.79 1.03 11.05
CA LYS A 3 19.85 0.18 10.47
C LYS A 3 21.21 0.88 10.21
N ASN A 4 21.26 2.22 10.20
CA ASN A 4 22.47 2.99 9.88
C ASN A 4 22.97 3.92 11.01
N SER A 5 22.29 4.01 12.16
CA SER A 5 22.58 5.02 13.19
C SER A 5 23.99 4.91 13.81
N GLU A 6 24.53 3.69 14.00
CA GLU A 6 25.89 3.49 14.50
C GLU A 6 26.96 3.86 13.45
N LEU A 7 26.69 3.59 12.18
CA LEU A 7 27.61 3.95 11.10
C LEU A 7 27.67 5.47 10.90
N ASP A 8 26.51 6.14 11.00
CA ASP A 8 26.42 7.59 10.92
C ASP A 8 27.19 8.26 12.08
N GLN A 9 27.07 7.69 13.31
CA GLN A 9 27.85 8.15 14.45
C GLN A 9 29.37 8.00 14.23
N ALA A 10 29.80 6.84 13.71
CA ALA A 10 31.20 6.59 13.43
C ALA A 10 31.74 7.55 12.35
N THR A 11 30.94 7.89 11.35
CA THR A 11 31.31 8.87 10.31
C THR A 11 31.43 10.28 10.91
N LEU A 12 30.45 10.68 11.72
CA LEU A 12 30.45 11.99 12.38
C LEU A 12 31.61 12.14 13.37
N ARG A 13 31.98 11.07 14.10
CA ARG A 13 33.17 11.04 14.98
C ARG A 13 34.44 11.43 14.21
N LEU A 14 34.64 10.86 13.02
CA LEU A 14 35.78 11.19 12.17
C LEU A 14 35.77 12.68 11.75
N THR A 15 34.60 13.20 11.39
CA THR A 15 34.45 14.63 11.02
C THR A 15 34.78 15.54 12.19
N VAL A 16 34.21 15.26 13.37
CA VAL A 16 34.48 16.09 14.59
C VAL A 16 35.94 16.00 14.99
N SER A 17 36.57 14.83 14.92
CA SER A 17 37.98 14.65 15.23
C SER A 17 38.89 15.38 14.25
N ALA A 18 38.53 15.40 12.95
CA ALA A 18 39.27 16.20 11.96
C ALA A 18 39.14 17.71 12.21
N CYS A 19 37.96 18.20 12.60
CA CYS A 19 37.76 19.60 13.00
C CYS A 19 38.57 19.96 14.26
N ALA A 20 38.60 19.06 15.26
CA ALA A 20 39.40 19.26 16.46
C ALA A 20 40.92 19.31 16.17
N LEU A 21 41.38 18.43 15.27
CA LEU A 21 42.77 18.46 14.82
C LEU A 21 43.11 19.79 14.11
N LEU A 22 42.25 20.22 13.18
CA LEU A 22 42.42 21.50 12.47
C LEU A 22 42.45 22.67 13.45
N TYR A 23 41.56 22.69 14.43
CA TYR A 23 41.52 23.72 15.47
C TYR A 23 42.87 23.81 16.22
N ILE A 24 43.41 22.69 16.67
CA ILE A 24 44.68 22.67 17.43
C ILE A 24 45.84 23.09 16.53
N VAL A 25 45.86 22.65 15.27
CA VAL A 25 46.91 23.09 14.31
C VAL A 25 46.87 24.60 14.11
N VAL A 26 45.68 25.21 14.03
CA VAL A 26 45.55 26.68 13.94
C VAL A 26 46.05 27.37 15.22
N VAL A 27 45.71 26.84 16.41
CA VAL A 27 46.16 27.38 17.69
C VAL A 27 47.70 27.35 17.79
N VAL A 28 48.32 26.22 17.41
CA VAL A 28 49.79 26.08 17.38
C VAL A 28 50.44 27.02 16.34
N GLY A 29 49.77 27.24 15.19
CA GLY A 29 50.24 28.17 14.17
C GLY A 29 50.21 29.65 14.60
N LEU A 30 49.30 30.01 15.51
CA LEU A 30 49.17 31.36 16.07
C LEU A 30 50.13 31.62 17.26
N ASP A 31 50.50 30.56 17.99
CA ASP A 31 51.43 30.61 19.12
C ASP A 31 52.47 29.48 19.01
N PRO A 32 53.64 29.72 18.39
CA PRO A 32 54.69 28.72 18.22
C PRO A 32 55.21 28.14 19.55
N ASP A 33 55.19 28.90 20.63
CA ASP A 33 55.61 28.42 21.95
C ASP A 33 54.63 27.40 22.54
N ALA A 34 53.41 27.39 22.05
CA ALA A 34 52.40 26.38 22.38
C ALA A 34 52.67 25.02 21.72
N ALA A 35 53.51 24.93 20.70
CA ALA A 35 53.73 23.68 19.94
C ALA A 35 54.16 22.50 20.82
N ALA A 36 55.09 22.72 21.74
CA ALA A 36 55.54 21.69 22.67
C ALA A 36 54.41 21.20 23.62
N ARG A 37 53.51 22.11 24.01
CA ARG A 37 52.38 21.85 24.90
C ARG A 37 51.30 21.03 24.19
N TYR A 38 51.01 21.30 22.91
CA TYR A 38 49.94 20.64 22.15
C TYR A 38 50.41 19.40 21.37
N ALA A 39 51.72 19.14 21.24
CA ALA A 39 52.24 17.96 20.54
C ALA A 39 51.65 16.66 21.05
N PRO A 40 51.51 16.38 22.37
CA PRO A 40 50.86 15.15 22.85
C PRO A 40 49.40 15.04 22.46
N ILE A 41 48.69 16.19 22.38
CA ILE A 41 47.27 16.21 21.97
C ILE A 41 47.13 15.85 20.48
N ILE A 42 48.00 16.38 19.63
CA ILE A 42 48.02 16.07 18.19
C ILE A 42 48.28 14.58 17.98
N ILE A 43 49.27 14.00 18.64
CA ILE A 43 49.58 12.58 18.58
C ILE A 43 48.39 11.75 19.03
N TYR A 44 47.73 12.14 20.12
CA TYR A 44 46.54 11.44 20.60
C TYR A 44 45.37 11.50 19.63
N ILE A 45 45.08 12.70 19.04
CA ILE A 45 43.97 12.83 18.07
C ILE A 45 44.22 11.99 16.82
N VAL A 46 45.45 11.93 16.33
CA VAL A 46 45.80 11.07 15.20
C VAL A 46 45.56 9.60 15.55
N THR A 47 46.00 9.14 16.72
CA THR A 47 45.78 7.78 17.20
C THR A 47 44.28 7.50 17.38
N PHE A 48 43.53 8.47 17.90
CA PHE A 48 42.07 8.40 18.07
C PHE A 48 41.34 8.28 16.73
N ILE A 49 41.80 9.00 15.71
CA ILE A 49 41.25 8.89 14.34
C ILE A 49 41.45 7.46 13.79
N PHE A 50 42.67 6.89 13.93
CA PHE A 50 42.95 5.52 13.51
C PHE A 50 42.06 4.50 14.23
N ALA A 51 41.89 4.60 15.54
CA ALA A 51 40.99 3.75 16.32
C ALA A 51 39.52 3.90 15.89
N SER A 52 39.09 5.12 15.57
CA SER A 52 37.74 5.42 15.07
C SER A 52 37.49 4.84 13.68
N VAL A 53 38.48 4.83 12.80
CA VAL A 53 38.41 4.15 11.49
C VAL A 53 38.26 2.64 11.68
N PHE A 54 39.05 2.05 12.58
CA PHE A 54 38.94 0.62 12.90
C PHE A 54 37.56 0.27 13.45
N LEU A 55 37.03 1.07 14.38
CA LEU A 55 35.68 0.88 14.95
C LEU A 55 34.60 0.98 13.85
N ARG A 56 34.73 1.93 12.91
CA ARG A 56 33.83 2.04 11.76
C ARG A 56 33.90 0.81 10.86
N MET A 57 35.06 0.25 10.62
CA MET A 57 35.22 -1.00 9.86
C MET A 57 34.56 -2.18 10.60
N ALA A 58 34.72 -2.28 11.91
CA ALA A 58 34.09 -3.28 12.74
C ALA A 58 32.55 -3.21 12.68
N ILE A 59 31.97 -1.98 12.75
CA ILE A 59 30.52 -1.77 12.61
C ILE A 59 30.03 -2.25 11.24
N LYS A 60 30.80 -1.97 10.18
CA LYS A 60 30.46 -2.37 8.81
C LYS A 60 30.57 -3.88 8.59
N ARG A 61 31.54 -4.54 9.24
CA ARG A 61 31.80 -5.98 9.10
C ARG A 61 30.83 -6.84 9.89
N TRP A 62 30.39 -6.37 11.08
CA TRP A 62 29.44 -7.04 11.98
C TRP A 62 28.24 -6.14 12.24
N PRO A 63 27.26 -6.08 11.33
CA PRO A 63 26.05 -5.28 11.50
C PRO A 63 25.18 -5.89 12.61
N GLY A 64 24.56 -5.05 13.45
CA GLY A 64 23.69 -5.47 14.56
C GLY A 64 23.77 -4.52 15.75
N HIS A 65 22.87 -4.71 16.71
CA HIS A 65 22.78 -3.88 17.90
C HIS A 65 23.54 -4.54 19.08
N PHE A 66 24.76 -4.05 19.33
CA PHE A 66 25.58 -4.57 20.42
C PHE A 66 25.76 -3.50 21.49
N PHE A 67 25.20 -3.71 22.68
CA PHE A 67 25.31 -2.78 23.82
C PHE A 67 26.76 -2.45 24.16
N TRP A 68 27.62 -3.45 24.29
CA TRP A 68 29.04 -3.27 24.65
C TRP A 68 29.83 -2.48 23.60
N ARG A 69 29.49 -2.62 22.31
CA ARG A 69 30.11 -1.85 21.24
C ARG A 69 29.73 -0.36 21.33
N ARG A 70 28.47 -0.06 21.63
CA ARG A 70 27.98 1.31 21.85
C ARG A 70 28.62 1.94 23.08
N LEU A 71 28.68 1.21 24.19
CA LEU A 71 29.33 1.65 25.42
C LEU A 71 30.82 1.93 25.18
N PHE A 72 31.54 1.04 24.52
CA PHE A 72 32.94 1.22 24.16
C PHE A 72 33.12 2.47 23.27
N ALA A 73 32.27 2.65 22.28
CA ALA A 73 32.31 3.83 21.39
C ALA A 73 32.08 5.14 22.18
N MET A 74 31.15 5.13 23.15
CA MET A 74 30.91 6.29 24.03
C MET A 74 32.13 6.56 24.90
N LEU A 75 32.66 5.57 25.60
CA LEU A 75 33.86 5.73 26.45
C LEU A 75 35.06 6.23 25.63
N HIS A 76 35.25 5.73 24.41
CA HIS A 76 36.28 6.20 23.50
C HIS A 76 36.13 7.70 23.20
N ASP A 77 34.88 8.16 22.90
CA ASP A 77 34.61 9.58 22.63
C ASP A 77 34.95 10.47 23.86
N TYR A 78 34.52 10.08 25.08
CA TYR A 78 34.75 10.84 26.29
C TYR A 78 36.22 10.84 26.74
N THR A 79 36.96 9.72 26.54
CA THR A 79 38.40 9.68 26.82
C THR A 79 39.18 10.65 25.92
N GLY A 80 38.80 10.76 24.64
CA GLY A 80 39.42 11.73 23.75
C GLY A 80 39.21 13.19 24.20
N ILE A 81 38.00 13.52 24.60
CA ILE A 81 37.64 14.83 25.12
C ILE A 81 38.36 15.11 26.45
N ALA A 82 38.37 14.14 27.37
CA ALA A 82 39.07 14.27 28.65
C ALA A 82 40.56 14.55 28.47
N PHE A 83 41.22 13.76 27.62
CA PHE A 83 42.63 13.90 27.33
C PHE A 83 42.96 15.30 26.80
N ALA A 84 42.17 15.77 25.81
CA ALA A 84 42.38 17.10 25.23
C ALA A 84 42.13 18.23 26.25
N MET A 85 41.13 18.13 27.11
CA MET A 85 40.81 19.15 28.11
C MET A 85 41.78 19.15 29.33
N VAL A 86 42.33 17.98 29.68
CA VAL A 86 43.35 17.89 30.75
C VAL A 86 44.65 18.54 30.32
N LEU A 87 45.12 18.32 29.10
CA LEU A 87 46.40 18.86 28.63
C LEU A 87 46.29 20.27 28.07
N GLY A 88 45.15 20.63 27.44
CA GLY A 88 45.01 21.90 26.73
C GLY A 88 44.63 23.10 27.60
N GLY A 89 44.19 22.90 28.84
CA GLY A 89 43.77 23.96 29.74
C GLY A 89 42.75 24.92 29.12
N GLU A 90 43.00 26.21 29.16
CA GLU A 90 42.13 27.26 28.61
C GLU A 90 41.90 27.10 27.09
N GLY A 91 42.96 26.80 26.34
CA GLY A 91 42.87 26.62 24.87
C GLY A 91 42.03 25.41 24.44
N ALA A 92 41.71 24.46 25.34
CA ALA A 92 40.86 23.33 25.06
C ALA A 92 39.36 23.56 25.41
N LEU A 93 39.01 24.75 25.91
CA LEU A 93 37.62 25.08 26.27
C LEU A 93 36.60 24.85 25.12
N PRO A 94 36.89 25.19 23.85
CA PRO A 94 35.97 24.90 22.74
C PRO A 94 35.65 23.40 22.54
N ILE A 95 36.53 22.48 23.00
CA ILE A 95 36.34 21.04 22.93
C ILE A 95 35.18 20.58 23.83
N TYR A 96 34.80 21.37 24.84
CA TYR A 96 33.60 21.13 25.64
C TYR A 96 32.32 21.05 24.78
N ALA A 97 32.24 21.81 23.68
CA ALA A 97 31.12 21.69 22.76
C ALA A 97 31.01 20.29 22.16
N ALA A 98 32.11 19.58 21.92
CA ALA A 98 32.10 18.19 21.48
C ALA A 98 31.57 17.24 22.58
N LEU A 99 31.83 17.51 23.87
CA LEU A 99 31.26 16.74 24.97
C LEU A 99 29.73 16.81 24.98
N LEU A 100 29.16 18.00 24.87
CA LEU A 100 27.71 18.18 24.77
C LEU A 100 27.16 17.55 23.52
N TRP A 101 27.81 17.71 22.39
CA TRP A 101 27.41 17.10 21.12
C TRP A 101 27.37 15.59 21.19
N VAL A 102 28.38 14.92 21.72
CA VAL A 102 28.44 13.48 21.92
C VAL A 102 27.32 13.04 22.87
N THR A 103 27.09 13.77 23.95
CA THR A 103 26.06 13.46 24.95
C THR A 103 24.66 13.51 24.34
N LEU A 104 24.32 14.60 23.66
CA LEU A 104 23.03 14.76 22.97
C LEU A 104 22.87 13.78 21.80
N GLY A 105 23.96 13.60 21.02
CA GLY A 105 23.95 12.70 19.86
C GLY A 105 23.66 11.25 20.22
N ASN A 106 24.17 10.76 21.35
CA ASN A 106 23.85 9.43 21.86
C ASN A 106 22.38 9.34 22.29
N GLY A 107 21.85 10.37 22.94
CA GLY A 107 20.44 10.45 23.32
C GLY A 107 19.48 10.46 22.13
N MET A 108 19.76 11.30 21.14
CA MET A 108 18.92 11.43 19.95
C MET A 108 18.89 10.17 19.08
N ARG A 109 20.00 9.42 19.03
CA ARG A 109 20.12 8.21 18.19
C ARG A 109 19.65 6.94 18.88
N PHE A 110 19.96 6.78 20.15
CA PHE A 110 19.73 5.53 20.88
C PHE A 110 18.66 5.65 21.98
N GLY A 111 18.10 6.84 22.13
CA GLY A 111 16.97 7.08 23.04
C GLY A 111 17.37 7.54 24.44
N SER A 112 16.37 7.79 25.28
CA SER A 112 16.52 8.47 26.58
C SER A 112 17.41 7.73 27.58
N ARG A 113 17.47 6.39 27.56
CA ARG A 113 18.36 5.60 28.42
C ARG A 113 19.83 5.86 28.11
N TYR A 114 20.18 5.98 26.83
CA TYR A 114 21.54 6.32 26.41
C TYR A 114 21.87 7.80 26.66
N LEU A 115 20.88 8.70 26.61
CA LEU A 115 21.08 10.10 27.02
C LEU A 115 21.46 10.19 28.50
N ALA A 116 20.74 9.49 29.37
CA ALA A 116 21.06 9.46 30.80
C ALA A 116 22.44 8.87 31.06
N LEU A 117 22.79 7.73 30.44
CA LEU A 117 24.11 7.11 30.56
C LEU A 117 25.21 8.05 30.05
N ALA A 118 25.02 8.68 28.89
CA ALA A 118 25.95 9.65 28.33
C ALA A 118 26.17 10.86 29.25
N THR A 119 25.10 11.36 29.88
CA THR A 119 25.17 12.47 30.83
C THR A 119 25.99 12.10 32.08
N VAL A 120 25.78 10.89 32.63
CA VAL A 120 26.55 10.38 33.76
C VAL A 120 28.04 10.26 33.39
N ILE A 121 28.35 9.70 32.23
CA ILE A 121 29.76 9.59 31.76
C ILE A 121 30.36 10.99 31.55
N ALA A 122 29.59 11.93 30.95
CA ALA A 122 30.07 13.33 30.76
C ALA A 122 30.41 14.02 32.09
N LEU A 123 29.54 13.91 33.09
CA LEU A 123 29.78 14.46 34.43
C LEU A 123 30.99 13.82 35.10
N SER A 124 31.11 12.49 35.02
CA SER A 124 32.29 11.78 35.55
C SER A 124 33.57 12.24 34.85
N THR A 125 33.51 12.49 33.54
CA THR A 125 34.60 13.03 32.73
C THR A 125 35.00 14.43 33.20
N LEU A 126 34.03 15.31 33.45
CA LEU A 126 34.31 16.65 33.98
C LEU A 126 34.96 16.61 35.37
N VAL A 127 34.46 15.75 36.27
CA VAL A 127 35.06 15.54 37.60
C VAL A 127 36.51 15.08 37.46
N LEU A 128 36.78 14.12 36.57
CA LEU A 128 38.14 13.65 36.31
C LEU A 128 39.05 14.77 35.80
N ILE A 129 38.57 15.60 34.86
CA ILE A 129 39.30 16.76 34.32
C ILE A 129 39.63 17.75 35.45
N PHE A 130 38.68 18.01 36.34
CA PHE A 130 38.91 18.90 37.50
C PHE A 130 40.04 18.40 38.37
N TRP A 131 40.08 17.11 38.69
CA TRP A 131 41.12 16.51 39.54
C TRP A 131 42.50 16.48 38.87
N LEU A 132 42.58 16.28 37.57
CA LEU A 132 43.84 16.07 36.85
C LEU A 132 44.52 17.37 36.40
N ASN A 133 43.77 18.47 36.25
CA ASN A 133 44.35 19.75 35.77
C ASN A 133 44.05 20.89 36.74
N PRO A 134 45.13 21.45 37.42
CA PRO A 134 45.02 22.55 38.38
C PRO A 134 44.41 23.84 37.80
N PHE A 135 44.44 24.04 36.49
CA PHE A 135 43.82 25.18 35.83
C PHE A 135 42.36 25.36 36.23
N TRP A 136 41.60 24.28 36.29
CA TRP A 136 40.19 24.32 36.64
C TRP A 136 39.91 24.72 38.09
N HIS A 137 40.89 24.52 38.97
CA HIS A 137 40.79 24.98 40.37
C HIS A 137 40.88 26.49 40.46
N THR A 138 41.56 27.15 39.53
CA THR A 138 41.70 28.62 39.47
C THR A 138 40.48 29.30 38.84
N GLN A 139 39.61 28.53 38.15
CA GLN A 139 38.44 29.04 37.43
C GLN A 139 37.13 28.36 37.87
N PRO A 140 36.74 28.46 39.18
CA PRO A 140 35.64 27.68 39.74
C PRO A 140 34.27 28.00 39.09
N TYR A 141 34.04 29.27 38.76
CA TYR A 141 32.76 29.69 38.12
C TYR A 141 32.62 29.15 36.70
N MET A 142 33.69 29.12 35.95
CA MET A 142 33.70 28.53 34.60
C MET A 142 33.46 27.04 34.67
N PHE A 143 34.10 26.34 35.60
CA PHE A 143 33.90 24.92 35.81
C PHE A 143 32.45 24.62 36.25
N LEU A 144 31.89 25.42 37.16
CA LEU A 144 30.48 25.28 37.57
C LEU A 144 29.54 25.48 36.37
N MET A 145 29.81 26.43 35.49
CA MET A 145 29.04 26.61 34.24
C MET A 145 29.06 25.35 33.37
N LEU A 146 30.21 24.66 33.22
CA LEU A 146 30.32 23.43 32.44
C LEU A 146 29.46 22.32 33.06
N ILE A 147 29.49 22.14 34.38
CA ILE A 147 28.67 21.14 35.10
C ILE A 147 27.18 21.45 34.92
N VAL A 148 26.74 22.68 35.19
CA VAL A 148 25.35 23.09 35.07
C VAL A 148 24.83 22.87 33.64
N THR A 149 25.61 23.27 32.64
CA THR A 149 25.24 23.08 31.23
C THR A 149 25.15 21.61 30.86
N THR A 150 26.08 20.76 31.38
CA THR A 150 26.06 19.30 31.15
C THR A 150 24.85 18.60 31.80
N ILE A 151 24.24 19.22 32.80
CA ILE A 151 22.99 18.71 33.42
C ILE A 151 21.76 19.26 32.70
N VAL A 152 21.69 20.60 32.54
CA VAL A 152 20.48 21.30 32.07
C VAL A 152 20.17 20.98 30.61
N VAL A 153 21.18 20.98 29.73
CA VAL A 153 20.95 20.74 28.29
C VAL A 153 20.46 19.32 28.01
N PRO A 154 21.08 18.24 28.52
CA PRO A 154 20.53 16.90 28.34
C PRO A 154 19.18 16.67 29.04
N ALA A 155 18.93 17.30 30.20
CA ALA A 155 17.65 17.22 30.89
C ALA A 155 16.52 17.84 30.02
N TYR A 156 16.77 19.00 29.43
CA TYR A 156 15.82 19.61 28.50
C TYR A 156 15.62 18.74 27.24
N ALA A 157 16.70 18.20 26.67
CA ALA A 157 16.62 17.29 25.53
C ALA A 157 15.82 16.01 25.87
N HIS A 158 15.96 15.49 27.09
CA HIS A 158 15.17 14.35 27.55
C HIS A 158 13.65 14.64 27.55
N ILE A 159 13.27 15.81 28.07
CA ILE A 159 11.85 16.25 28.08
C ILE A 159 11.33 16.38 26.66
N LEU A 160 12.10 16.97 25.76
CA LEU A 160 11.71 17.18 24.37
C LEU A 160 11.57 15.83 23.62
N LEU A 161 12.53 14.93 23.77
CA LEU A 161 12.47 13.58 23.19
C LEU A 161 11.25 12.79 23.69
N LYS A 162 10.94 12.91 24.98
CA LYS A 162 9.75 12.26 25.54
C LYS A 162 8.45 12.82 24.96
N ARG A 163 8.34 14.15 24.85
CA ARG A 163 7.14 14.80 24.27
C ARG A 163 6.95 14.45 22.80
N THR A 164 8.01 14.52 21.99
CA THR A 164 7.94 14.14 20.58
C THR A 164 7.57 12.68 20.38
N ARG A 165 8.05 11.79 21.23
CA ARG A 165 7.70 10.38 21.17
C ARG A 165 6.22 10.14 21.49
N ILE A 166 5.70 10.74 22.57
CA ILE A 166 4.27 10.63 22.95
C ILE A 166 3.39 11.17 21.82
N ALA A 167 3.68 12.38 21.31
CA ALA A 167 2.91 12.95 20.21
C ALA A 167 2.93 12.08 18.93
N SER A 168 4.07 11.44 18.65
CA SER A 168 4.18 10.50 17.51
C SER A 168 3.36 9.22 17.74
N GLU A 169 3.40 8.66 18.94
CA GLU A 169 2.63 7.46 19.31
C GLU A 169 1.11 7.75 19.26
N GLU A 170 0.66 8.91 19.77
CA GLU A 170 -0.73 9.36 19.69
C GLU A 170 -1.19 9.58 18.23
N ALA A 171 -0.36 10.21 17.41
CA ALA A 171 -0.67 10.40 15.99
C ALA A 171 -0.80 9.07 15.23
N ILE A 172 0.07 8.10 15.52
CA ILE A 172 0.01 6.75 14.94
C ILE A 172 -1.26 6.02 15.39
N ALA A 173 -1.59 6.08 16.69
CA ALA A 173 -2.78 5.45 17.24
C ALA A 173 -4.08 6.05 16.65
N ALA A 174 -4.19 7.38 16.60
CA ALA A 174 -5.33 8.08 15.99
C ALA A 174 -5.50 7.72 14.51
N ASN A 175 -4.38 7.58 13.78
CA ASN A 175 -4.41 7.19 12.39
C ASN A 175 -4.85 5.72 12.19
N GLN A 176 -4.42 4.82 13.10
CA GLN A 176 -4.87 3.42 13.09
C GLN A 176 -6.37 3.28 13.42
N GLU A 177 -6.87 4.08 14.38
CA GLU A 177 -8.29 4.09 14.73
C GLU A 177 -9.15 4.58 13.56
N LYS A 178 -8.75 5.70 12.93
CA LYS A 178 -9.38 6.18 11.69
C LYS A 178 -9.42 5.10 10.62
N SER A 179 -8.34 4.28 10.52
CA SER A 179 -8.23 3.16 9.59
C SER A 179 -9.29 2.11 9.81
N ARG A 180 -9.39 1.65 11.04
CA ARG A 180 -10.36 0.62 11.42
C ARG A 180 -11.78 1.09 11.19
N PHE A 181 -12.08 2.34 11.59
CA PHE A 181 -13.41 2.93 11.39
C PHE A 181 -13.81 2.95 9.92
N LEU A 182 -12.93 3.40 9.03
CA LEU A 182 -13.22 3.45 7.59
C LEU A 182 -13.38 2.05 6.97
N ALA A 183 -12.56 1.09 7.37
CA ALA A 183 -12.70 -0.29 6.91
C ALA A 183 -14.03 -0.91 7.33
N GLN A 184 -14.42 -0.72 8.61
CA GLN A 184 -15.70 -1.21 9.15
C GLN A 184 -16.88 -0.53 8.47
N ALA A 185 -16.91 0.80 8.43
CA ALA A 185 -17.98 1.56 7.78
C ALA A 185 -18.18 1.17 6.31
N SER A 186 -17.10 0.78 5.63
CA SER A 186 -17.21 0.33 4.24
C SER A 186 -17.84 -1.04 4.09
N HIS A 187 -17.51 -1.95 4.99
CA HIS A 187 -18.18 -3.27 5.01
C HIS A 187 -19.68 -3.07 5.27
N ASP A 188 -20.03 -2.30 6.30
CA ASP A 188 -21.42 -2.08 6.74
C ASP A 188 -22.27 -1.32 5.71
N LEU A 189 -21.64 -0.49 4.87
CA LEU A 189 -22.34 0.19 3.77
C LEU A 189 -22.42 -0.65 2.49
N ARG A 190 -21.48 -1.58 2.27
CA ARG A 190 -21.46 -2.43 1.09
C ARG A 190 -22.61 -3.44 1.10
N GLN A 191 -22.98 -3.98 2.26
CA GLN A 191 -24.07 -4.94 2.42
C GLN A 191 -25.42 -4.36 1.95
N PRO A 192 -25.94 -3.22 2.50
CA PRO A 192 -27.23 -2.68 2.04
C PRO A 192 -27.21 -2.26 0.55
N ILE A 193 -26.08 -1.74 0.05
CA ILE A 193 -25.94 -1.41 -1.37
C ILE A 193 -26.08 -2.67 -2.24
N HIS A 194 -25.47 -3.78 -1.80
CA HIS A 194 -25.56 -5.06 -2.50
C HIS A 194 -26.99 -5.59 -2.52
N SER A 195 -27.67 -5.61 -1.37
CA SER A 195 -29.07 -6.06 -1.27
C SER A 195 -30.00 -5.24 -2.15
N ILE A 196 -29.90 -3.90 -2.11
CA ILE A 196 -30.72 -3.02 -2.96
C ILE A 196 -30.44 -3.29 -4.46
N GLY A 197 -29.16 -3.52 -4.84
CA GLY A 197 -28.81 -3.89 -6.23
C GLY A 197 -29.43 -5.20 -6.70
N LEU A 198 -29.54 -6.21 -5.82
CA LEU A 198 -30.22 -7.46 -6.11
C LEU A 198 -31.73 -7.27 -6.24
N PHE A 199 -32.36 -6.49 -5.33
CA PHE A 199 -33.78 -6.19 -5.42
C PHE A 199 -34.14 -5.38 -6.67
N THR A 200 -33.31 -4.41 -7.09
CA THR A 200 -33.53 -3.69 -8.35
C THR A 200 -33.40 -4.60 -9.57
N ALA A 201 -32.51 -5.59 -9.53
CA ALA A 201 -32.42 -6.60 -10.60
C ALA A 201 -33.68 -7.49 -10.65
N CYS A 202 -34.21 -7.90 -9.49
CA CYS A 202 -35.47 -8.62 -9.41
C CYS A 202 -36.64 -7.79 -9.95
N LEU A 203 -36.73 -6.49 -9.62
CA LEU A 203 -37.77 -5.59 -10.12
C LEU A 203 -37.67 -5.37 -11.63
N ARG A 204 -36.46 -5.19 -12.18
CA ARG A 204 -36.25 -4.95 -13.62
C ARG A 204 -36.87 -6.06 -14.49
N ASP A 205 -36.83 -7.28 -14.01
CA ASP A 205 -37.37 -8.41 -14.72
C ASP A 205 -38.86 -8.70 -14.42
N ALA A 206 -39.50 -7.96 -13.49
CA ALA A 206 -40.92 -8.00 -13.28
C ALA A 206 -41.66 -7.36 -14.47
N ARG A 207 -42.97 -7.66 -14.63
CA ARG A 207 -43.80 -7.01 -15.67
C ARG A 207 -44.15 -5.57 -15.25
N LEU A 208 -43.15 -4.68 -15.36
CA LEU A 208 -43.27 -3.25 -15.03
C LEU A 208 -43.65 -2.45 -16.29
N GLY A 209 -44.35 -1.34 -16.09
CA GLY A 209 -44.55 -0.34 -17.11
C GLY A 209 -43.30 0.46 -17.45
N LEU A 210 -43.35 1.27 -18.51
CA LEU A 210 -42.18 2.06 -18.95
C LEU A 210 -41.72 3.09 -17.95
N GLU A 211 -42.61 3.66 -17.13
CA GLU A 211 -42.24 4.65 -16.10
C GLU A 211 -41.57 3.97 -14.90
N GLU A 212 -42.08 2.84 -14.45
CA GLU A 212 -41.49 2.07 -13.36
C GLU A 212 -40.10 1.54 -13.74
N LEU A 213 -39.92 1.07 -14.99
CA LEU A 213 -38.58 0.67 -15.48
C LEU A 213 -37.58 1.83 -15.46
N ARG A 214 -38.02 3.06 -15.81
CA ARG A 214 -37.16 4.25 -15.70
C ARG A 214 -36.76 4.56 -14.24
N LEU A 215 -37.68 4.37 -13.28
CA LEU A 215 -37.40 4.55 -11.87
C LEU A 215 -36.36 3.51 -11.39
N VAL A 216 -36.55 2.24 -11.74
CA VAL A 216 -35.58 1.17 -11.44
C VAL A 216 -34.20 1.47 -12.03
N ASP A 217 -34.13 1.93 -13.28
CA ASP A 217 -32.88 2.34 -13.92
C ASP A 217 -32.21 3.53 -13.21
N ASN A 218 -32.99 4.46 -12.67
CA ASN A 218 -32.46 5.60 -11.91
C ASN A 218 -31.90 5.13 -10.54
N ILE A 219 -32.59 4.21 -9.86
CA ILE A 219 -32.13 3.63 -8.60
C ILE A 219 -30.81 2.87 -8.84
N ASP A 220 -30.74 2.05 -9.87
CA ASP A 220 -29.55 1.27 -10.21
C ASP A 220 -28.33 2.17 -10.51
N ARG A 221 -28.54 3.27 -11.25
CA ARG A 221 -27.50 4.29 -11.49
C ARG A 221 -27.03 4.95 -10.20
N SER A 222 -27.97 5.33 -9.32
CA SER A 222 -27.62 5.93 -8.03
C SER A 222 -26.84 4.99 -7.15
N LEU A 223 -27.26 3.72 -7.05
CA LEU A 223 -26.54 2.67 -6.32
C LEU A 223 -25.14 2.44 -6.87
N HIS A 224 -25.01 2.40 -8.19
CA HIS A 224 -23.70 2.26 -8.84
C HIS A 224 -22.78 3.43 -8.49
N THR A 225 -23.30 4.66 -8.52
CA THR A 225 -22.56 5.87 -8.15
C THR A 225 -22.10 5.80 -6.69
N VAL A 226 -22.98 5.46 -5.76
CA VAL A 226 -22.66 5.35 -4.33
C VAL A 226 -21.62 4.23 -4.11
N SER A 227 -21.76 3.06 -4.75
CA SER A 227 -20.79 1.97 -4.68
C SER A 227 -19.40 2.39 -5.16
N GLN A 228 -19.33 3.12 -6.28
CA GLN A 228 -18.06 3.65 -6.78
C GLN A 228 -17.43 4.68 -5.83
N LEU A 229 -18.24 5.51 -5.17
CA LEU A 229 -17.83 6.46 -4.16
C LEU A 229 -17.08 5.78 -3.02
N PHE A 230 -17.74 4.80 -2.40
CA PHE A 230 -17.16 4.07 -1.28
C PHE A 230 -15.90 3.30 -1.67
N ARG A 231 -15.93 2.62 -2.81
CA ARG A 231 -14.73 1.93 -3.33
C ARG A 231 -13.56 2.89 -3.51
N SER A 232 -13.79 4.07 -4.09
CA SER A 232 -12.76 5.08 -4.31
C SER A 232 -12.17 5.63 -3.01
N ILE A 233 -13.01 5.86 -1.98
CA ILE A 233 -12.56 6.30 -0.65
C ILE A 233 -11.69 5.23 0.02
N LEU A 234 -12.11 3.95 -0.07
CA LEU A 234 -11.35 2.83 0.45
C LEU A 234 -10.03 2.63 -0.25
N ASP A 235 -10.03 2.69 -1.59
CA ASP A 235 -8.81 2.54 -2.38
C ASP A 235 -7.77 3.58 -1.97
N ILE A 236 -8.18 4.86 -1.85
CA ILE A 236 -7.30 5.93 -1.36
C ILE A 236 -6.75 5.58 0.02
N TYR A 237 -7.62 5.14 0.90
CA TYR A 237 -7.27 4.86 2.26
C TYR A 237 -6.32 3.66 2.41
N THR A 238 -6.61 2.54 1.74
CA THR A 238 -5.78 1.33 1.73
C THR A 238 -4.42 1.58 1.09
N LEU A 239 -4.37 2.43 0.05
CA LEU A 239 -3.13 2.84 -0.62
C LEU A 239 -2.24 3.73 0.28
N ASP A 240 -2.82 4.53 1.20
CA ASP A 240 -2.06 5.40 2.11
C ASP A 240 -1.48 4.66 3.32
N HIS A 241 -2.16 3.65 3.82
CA HIS A 241 -1.87 3.05 5.11
C HIS A 241 -1.48 1.57 5.04
N GLY A 242 -1.65 0.95 3.88
CA GLY A 242 -1.24 -0.43 3.66
C GLY A 242 0.27 -0.57 3.59
N LYS A 243 0.86 -1.46 4.38
CA LYS A 243 2.19 -2.03 4.14
C LYS A 243 2.14 -2.96 2.90
N TRP A 244 1.47 -2.50 1.85
CA TRP A 244 1.23 -3.31 0.68
C TRP A 244 2.48 -3.27 -0.19
N VAL A 245 3.16 -4.38 -0.29
CA VAL A 245 4.18 -4.59 -1.31
C VAL A 245 3.43 -5.15 -2.52
N PRO A 246 3.27 -4.38 -3.63
CA PRO A 246 2.58 -4.87 -4.81
C PRO A 246 3.32 -6.11 -5.32
N GLN A 247 2.71 -7.28 -5.25
CA GLN A 247 3.25 -8.44 -5.94
C GLN A 247 3.11 -8.20 -7.44
N ALA A 248 4.23 -8.13 -8.12
CA ALA A 248 4.26 -8.00 -9.57
C ALA A 248 4.13 -9.37 -10.22
N ASP A 249 3.19 -9.49 -11.15
CA ASP A 249 2.97 -10.68 -11.97
C ASP A 249 3.25 -10.40 -13.45
N THR A 250 3.59 -11.44 -14.19
CA THR A 250 3.76 -11.36 -15.64
C THR A 250 2.39 -11.38 -16.31
N VAL A 251 1.93 -10.25 -16.81
CA VAL A 251 0.58 -10.01 -17.35
C VAL A 251 0.62 -9.77 -18.85
N HIS A 252 -0.29 -10.41 -19.60
CA HIS A 252 -0.51 -10.08 -21.02
C HIS A 252 -1.33 -8.79 -21.13
N LEU A 253 -0.68 -7.69 -21.49
CA LEU A 253 -1.27 -6.35 -21.48
C LEU A 253 -2.47 -6.22 -22.41
N GLY A 254 -2.42 -6.88 -23.58
CA GLY A 254 -3.53 -6.90 -24.53
C GLY A 254 -4.81 -7.57 -23.97
N ALA A 255 -4.67 -8.66 -23.22
CA ALA A 255 -5.79 -9.34 -22.59
C ALA A 255 -6.41 -8.48 -21.49
N LEU A 256 -5.58 -7.88 -20.61
CA LEU A 256 -6.04 -6.98 -19.58
C LEU A 256 -6.82 -5.79 -20.16
N LEU A 257 -6.28 -5.14 -21.18
CA LEU A 257 -6.96 -4.01 -21.84
C LEU A 257 -8.27 -4.43 -22.53
N GLN A 258 -8.32 -5.65 -23.14
CA GLN A 258 -9.55 -6.17 -23.72
C GLN A 258 -10.64 -6.42 -22.66
N ASP A 259 -10.25 -6.95 -21.50
CA ASP A 259 -11.19 -7.19 -20.40
C ASP A 259 -11.74 -5.87 -19.85
N VAL A 260 -10.90 -4.83 -19.67
CA VAL A 260 -11.35 -3.49 -19.28
C VAL A 260 -12.29 -2.88 -20.32
N VAL A 261 -11.99 -2.99 -21.62
CA VAL A 261 -12.87 -2.49 -22.69
C VAL A 261 -14.21 -3.22 -22.67
N LYS A 262 -14.23 -4.55 -22.54
CA LYS A 262 -15.47 -5.33 -22.46
C LYS A 262 -16.33 -4.90 -21.27
N GLN A 263 -15.76 -4.69 -20.10
CA GLN A 263 -16.47 -4.24 -18.90
C GLN A 263 -17.10 -2.86 -19.06
N ASN A 264 -16.54 -2.00 -19.92
CA ASN A 264 -17.01 -0.64 -20.15
C ASN A 264 -17.83 -0.49 -21.45
N THR A 265 -18.09 -1.57 -22.18
CA THR A 265 -18.79 -1.53 -23.48
C THR A 265 -20.21 -0.95 -23.36
N GLU A 266 -20.95 -1.34 -22.33
CA GLU A 266 -22.30 -0.81 -22.09
C GLU A 266 -22.27 0.68 -21.71
N ALA A 267 -21.39 1.08 -20.80
CA ALA A 267 -21.23 2.48 -20.42
C ALA A 267 -20.83 3.35 -21.64
N ALA A 268 -19.94 2.83 -22.49
CA ALA A 268 -19.55 3.50 -23.73
C ALA A 268 -20.75 3.64 -24.69
N ARG A 269 -21.56 2.60 -24.84
CA ARG A 269 -22.79 2.63 -25.66
C ARG A 269 -23.78 3.69 -25.17
N TRP A 270 -24.00 3.77 -23.86
CA TRP A 270 -24.86 4.79 -23.24
C TRP A 270 -24.31 6.22 -23.46
N ALA A 271 -22.99 6.39 -23.40
CA ALA A 271 -22.35 7.68 -23.66
C ALA A 271 -22.24 8.02 -25.16
N GLY A 272 -22.66 7.11 -26.06
CA GLY A 272 -22.49 7.26 -27.52
C GLY A 272 -21.02 7.23 -27.97
N VAL A 273 -20.13 6.59 -27.17
CA VAL A 273 -18.68 6.56 -27.38
C VAL A 273 -18.27 5.27 -28.06
N GLU A 274 -17.49 5.36 -29.14
CA GLU A 274 -16.85 4.22 -29.76
C GLU A 274 -15.50 3.94 -29.09
N LEU A 275 -15.35 2.78 -28.42
CA LEU A 275 -14.08 2.33 -27.85
C LEU A 275 -13.23 1.63 -28.90
N ARG A 276 -12.06 2.15 -29.18
CA ARG A 276 -11.09 1.59 -30.14
C ARG A 276 -9.86 1.09 -29.41
N LEU A 277 -9.69 -0.24 -29.33
CA LEU A 277 -8.50 -0.88 -28.77
C LEU A 277 -7.55 -1.27 -29.90
N ARG A 278 -6.31 -0.75 -29.87
CA ARG A 278 -5.25 -1.20 -30.78
C ARG A 278 -4.62 -2.48 -30.26
N ALA A 279 -4.47 -3.49 -31.12
CA ALA A 279 -3.84 -4.77 -30.77
C ALA A 279 -2.50 -4.60 -30.05
N CYS A 280 -2.31 -5.36 -28.97
CA CYS A 280 -1.16 -5.25 -28.09
C CYS A 280 -0.65 -6.65 -27.70
N PRO A 281 0.50 -7.11 -28.27
CA PRO A 281 1.05 -8.44 -27.99
C PRO A 281 2.07 -8.43 -26.83
N TYR A 282 2.10 -7.38 -26.02
CA TYR A 282 3.15 -7.20 -25.01
C TYR A 282 2.77 -7.82 -23.67
N TRP A 283 3.80 -8.33 -22.99
CA TRP A 283 3.76 -8.79 -21.61
C TRP A 283 4.50 -7.80 -20.71
N VAL A 284 3.98 -7.55 -19.51
CA VAL A 284 4.57 -6.63 -18.54
C VAL A 284 4.62 -7.27 -17.16
N ASN A 285 5.60 -6.86 -16.36
CA ASN A 285 5.72 -7.26 -14.96
C ASN A 285 5.08 -6.17 -14.08
N VAL A 286 3.85 -6.40 -13.61
CA VAL A 286 3.08 -5.41 -12.86
C VAL A 286 1.98 -6.09 -12.06
N ASN A 287 1.51 -5.46 -10.98
CA ASN A 287 0.30 -5.93 -10.31
C ASN A 287 -0.94 -5.72 -11.21
N PRO A 288 -1.65 -6.80 -11.61
CA PRO A 288 -2.74 -6.69 -12.58
C PRO A 288 -3.94 -5.91 -12.04
N GLY A 289 -4.30 -6.07 -10.76
CA GLY A 289 -5.42 -5.37 -10.15
C GLY A 289 -5.21 -3.85 -10.11
N MET A 290 -4.02 -3.42 -9.72
CA MET A 290 -3.66 -2.00 -9.69
C MET A 290 -3.64 -1.37 -11.07
N LEU A 291 -3.05 -2.05 -12.06
CA LEU A 291 -3.04 -1.54 -13.43
C LEU A 291 -4.47 -1.46 -14.01
N THR A 292 -5.30 -2.48 -13.74
CA THR A 292 -6.71 -2.48 -14.12
C THR A 292 -7.45 -1.28 -13.52
N THR A 293 -7.27 -1.01 -12.23
CA THR A 293 -7.88 0.14 -11.55
C THR A 293 -7.44 1.47 -12.17
N MET A 294 -6.16 1.62 -12.51
CA MET A 294 -5.68 2.82 -13.20
C MET A 294 -6.35 3.02 -14.56
N VAL A 295 -6.38 1.97 -15.38
CA VAL A 295 -6.96 2.02 -16.73
C VAL A 295 -8.47 2.29 -16.65
N GLN A 296 -9.20 1.66 -15.72
CA GLN A 296 -10.64 1.88 -15.50
C GLN A 296 -10.95 3.33 -15.11
N ASN A 297 -10.18 3.93 -14.18
CA ASN A 297 -10.36 5.32 -13.79
C ASN A 297 -10.14 6.29 -14.97
N LEU A 298 -9.10 6.05 -15.75
CA LEU A 298 -8.80 6.88 -16.92
C LEU A 298 -9.85 6.71 -18.01
N LEU A 299 -10.30 5.49 -18.27
CA LEU A 299 -11.33 5.19 -19.25
C LEU A 299 -12.69 5.78 -18.84
N SER A 300 -13.08 5.64 -17.59
CA SER A 300 -14.29 6.26 -17.03
C SER A 300 -14.28 7.78 -17.22
N ASN A 301 -13.14 8.45 -16.99
CA ASN A 301 -13.01 9.87 -17.26
C ASN A 301 -13.18 10.19 -18.76
N ALA A 302 -12.55 9.41 -19.65
CA ALA A 302 -12.71 9.60 -21.09
C ALA A 302 -14.17 9.47 -21.54
N LEU A 303 -14.91 8.47 -21.02
CA LEU A 303 -16.34 8.29 -21.33
C LEU A 303 -17.20 9.46 -20.82
N LYS A 304 -16.90 10.00 -19.64
CA LYS A 304 -17.64 11.12 -19.03
C LYS A 304 -17.43 12.45 -19.74
N TYR A 305 -16.19 12.70 -20.20
CA TYR A 305 -15.80 14.01 -20.71
C TYR A 305 -15.70 14.09 -22.25
N ALA A 306 -15.91 12.95 -22.94
CA ALA A 306 -15.94 12.89 -24.40
C ALA A 306 -17.21 12.19 -24.94
N PRO A 307 -18.43 12.56 -24.50
CA PRO A 307 -19.65 11.90 -25.00
C PRO A 307 -19.78 12.08 -26.51
N GLY A 308 -20.18 11.01 -27.20
CA GLY A 308 -20.34 11.00 -28.65
C GLY A 308 -19.04 11.01 -29.45
N GLN A 309 -17.87 10.97 -28.81
CA GLN A 309 -16.57 11.00 -29.49
C GLN A 309 -15.81 9.68 -29.30
N PRO A 310 -14.99 9.25 -30.28
CA PRO A 310 -14.22 8.02 -30.13
C PRO A 310 -13.12 8.15 -29.06
N VAL A 311 -12.92 7.05 -28.29
CA VAL A 311 -11.83 6.90 -27.33
C VAL A 311 -10.87 5.81 -27.82
N LEU A 312 -9.59 6.15 -27.95
CA LEU A 312 -8.54 5.24 -28.39
C LEU A 312 -7.72 4.77 -27.19
N ILE A 313 -7.58 3.43 -27.06
CA ILE A 313 -6.73 2.79 -26.09
C ILE A 313 -5.63 2.04 -26.85
N GLY A 314 -4.38 2.19 -26.43
CA GLY A 314 -3.28 1.51 -27.09
C GLY A 314 -2.03 1.45 -26.24
N VAL A 315 -1.05 0.70 -26.72
CA VAL A 315 0.27 0.57 -26.11
C VAL A 315 1.33 1.04 -27.08
N ARG A 316 2.31 1.77 -26.58
CA ARG A 316 3.48 2.19 -27.35
C ARG A 316 4.76 1.97 -26.58
N ARG A 317 5.86 1.81 -27.29
CA ARG A 317 7.19 1.81 -26.69
C ARG A 317 7.59 3.24 -26.31
N GLN A 318 8.17 3.39 -25.12
CA GLN A 318 8.69 4.66 -24.63
C GLN A 318 10.00 4.39 -23.86
N GLY A 319 11.11 4.81 -24.44
CA GLY A 319 12.43 4.48 -23.91
C GLY A 319 12.66 2.97 -23.86
N LYS A 320 13.08 2.44 -22.71
CA LYS A 320 13.30 1.01 -22.46
C LYS A 320 12.03 0.25 -22.04
N GLY A 321 10.91 0.96 -21.80
CA GLY A 321 9.66 0.38 -21.32
C GLY A 321 8.48 0.56 -22.27
N LEU A 322 7.31 0.19 -21.77
CA LEU A 322 6.03 0.32 -22.45
C LEU A 322 5.18 1.39 -21.77
N ALA A 323 4.30 2.02 -22.55
CA ALA A 323 3.31 2.96 -22.06
C ALA A 323 1.92 2.59 -22.56
N VAL A 324 0.95 2.48 -21.63
CA VAL A 324 -0.48 2.43 -21.95
C VAL A 324 -0.97 3.85 -22.17
N VAL A 325 -1.63 4.09 -23.28
CA VAL A 325 -2.12 5.42 -23.67
C VAL A 325 -3.62 5.38 -23.89
N ILE A 326 -4.34 6.30 -23.25
CA ILE A 326 -5.76 6.55 -23.47
C ILE A 326 -5.87 7.96 -24.05
N TYR A 327 -6.56 8.07 -25.16
CA TYR A 327 -6.79 9.34 -25.87
C TYR A 327 -8.27 9.52 -26.14
N ASP A 328 -8.83 10.64 -25.72
CA ASP A 328 -10.19 11.08 -26.01
C ASP A 328 -10.17 12.37 -26.84
N LYS A 329 -11.27 12.61 -27.56
CA LYS A 329 -11.54 13.86 -28.28
C LYS A 329 -12.58 14.71 -27.56
N GLY A 330 -12.57 14.70 -26.24
CA GLY A 330 -13.50 15.46 -25.42
C GLY A 330 -13.16 16.94 -25.34
N ARG A 331 -13.78 17.60 -24.39
CA ARG A 331 -13.63 19.05 -24.17
C ARG A 331 -12.22 19.52 -23.81
N GLY A 332 -11.36 18.64 -23.37
CA GLY A 332 -10.02 18.96 -22.89
C GLY A 332 -10.01 19.68 -21.54
N ILE A 333 -8.79 19.97 -21.08
CA ILE A 333 -8.50 20.60 -19.78
C ILE A 333 -7.62 21.81 -20.04
N ALA A 334 -7.95 22.95 -19.45
CA ALA A 334 -7.14 24.16 -19.56
C ALA A 334 -5.81 23.97 -18.80
N SER A 335 -4.74 24.60 -19.30
CA SER A 335 -3.38 24.43 -18.78
C SER A 335 -3.25 24.79 -17.30
N GLU A 336 -4.04 25.76 -16.81
CA GLU A 336 -4.09 26.21 -15.43
C GLU A 336 -4.60 25.13 -14.46
N HIS A 337 -5.44 24.21 -14.95
CA HIS A 337 -6.01 23.12 -14.14
C HIS A 337 -5.15 21.85 -14.13
N LEU A 338 -4.25 21.66 -15.10
CA LEU A 338 -3.45 20.45 -15.24
C LEU A 338 -2.63 20.08 -13.99
N PRO A 339 -2.03 21.01 -13.23
CA PRO A 339 -1.34 20.69 -11.99
C PRO A 339 -2.28 20.25 -10.88
N GLU A 340 -3.54 20.67 -10.91
CA GLU A 340 -4.53 20.48 -9.84
C GLU A 340 -5.39 19.23 -10.02
N VAL A 341 -5.51 18.69 -11.27
CA VAL A 341 -6.42 17.57 -11.56
C VAL A 341 -6.09 16.26 -10.82
N PHE A 342 -4.90 16.15 -10.25
CA PHE A 342 -4.49 15.02 -9.42
C PHE A 342 -4.77 15.21 -7.93
N LYS A 343 -5.26 16.39 -7.50
CA LYS A 343 -5.69 16.62 -6.12
C LYS A 343 -7.03 15.97 -5.85
N GLU A 344 -7.21 15.47 -4.64
CA GLU A 344 -8.47 14.87 -4.21
C GLU A 344 -9.61 15.89 -4.23
N PHE A 345 -10.78 15.44 -4.66
CA PHE A 345 -12.01 16.24 -4.76
C PHE A 345 -11.91 17.44 -5.73
N TYR A 346 -10.79 17.56 -6.46
CA TYR A 346 -10.64 18.64 -7.43
C TYR A 346 -11.42 18.37 -8.71
N ARG A 347 -12.20 19.35 -9.13
CA ARG A 347 -13.01 19.33 -10.36
C ARG A 347 -12.97 20.67 -11.06
N VAL A 348 -12.78 20.66 -12.38
CA VAL A 348 -12.96 21.84 -13.21
C VAL A 348 -14.46 22.06 -13.35
N ARG A 349 -15.01 23.07 -12.68
CA ARG A 349 -16.44 23.41 -12.72
C ARG A 349 -16.71 24.30 -13.95
N HIS A 350 -17.54 23.82 -14.86
CA HIS A 350 -18.13 24.64 -15.91
C HIS A 350 -19.63 24.82 -15.65
N VAL A 351 -20.19 25.94 -16.11
CA VAL A 351 -21.61 26.29 -15.89
C VAL A 351 -22.58 25.23 -16.45
N ARG A 352 -22.13 24.40 -17.41
CA ARG A 352 -22.90 23.30 -18.02
C ARG A 352 -22.70 21.93 -17.37
N ASP A 353 -21.93 21.83 -16.30
CA ASP A 353 -21.54 20.54 -15.68
C ASP A 353 -22.53 20.02 -14.62
N LYS A 354 -23.77 20.51 -14.62
CA LYS A 354 -24.79 20.03 -13.66
C LYS A 354 -25.07 18.52 -13.77
N ASP A 355 -24.77 17.91 -14.92
CA ASP A 355 -25.11 16.52 -15.23
C ASP A 355 -23.90 15.55 -15.23
N VAL A 356 -22.67 16.03 -15.02
CA VAL A 356 -21.50 15.17 -14.98
C VAL A 356 -21.25 14.68 -13.55
N GLU A 357 -21.64 13.46 -13.27
CA GLU A 357 -21.42 12.82 -11.96
C GLU A 357 -19.93 12.44 -11.75
N GLY A 358 -19.41 12.71 -10.56
CA GLY A 358 -18.08 12.27 -10.15
C GLY A 358 -17.50 13.10 -9.00
N LEU A 359 -16.75 12.46 -8.10
CA LEU A 359 -16.19 13.07 -6.87
C LEU A 359 -14.84 13.76 -7.06
N GLY A 360 -14.18 13.62 -8.21
CA GLY A 360 -12.82 14.13 -8.37
C GLY A 360 -11.74 13.27 -7.68
N LEU A 361 -12.01 11.97 -7.45
CA LEU A 361 -11.07 11.04 -6.81
C LEU A 361 -10.32 10.14 -7.80
N GLY A 362 -10.82 9.95 -9.02
CA GLY A 362 -10.25 8.98 -9.98
C GLY A 362 -8.78 9.26 -10.34
N LEU A 363 -8.41 10.50 -10.63
CA LEU A 363 -7.04 10.86 -10.99
C LEU A 363 -6.09 10.86 -9.78
N SER A 364 -6.56 11.16 -8.58
CA SER A 364 -5.75 11.04 -7.35
C SER A 364 -5.44 9.58 -7.03
N ILE A 365 -6.39 8.66 -7.24
CA ILE A 365 -6.16 7.20 -7.14
C ILE A 365 -5.10 6.77 -8.17
N VAL A 366 -5.24 7.18 -9.43
CA VAL A 366 -4.26 6.88 -10.48
C VAL A 366 -2.86 7.36 -10.10
N LYS A 367 -2.74 8.56 -9.53
CA LYS A 367 -1.45 9.11 -9.07
C LYS A 367 -0.86 8.31 -7.91
N ARG A 368 -1.67 7.88 -6.93
CA ARG A 368 -1.21 7.05 -5.82
C ARG A 368 -0.73 5.67 -6.26
N ILE A 369 -1.53 5.00 -7.09
CA ILE A 369 -1.14 3.70 -7.66
C ILE A 369 0.15 3.84 -8.49
N SER A 370 0.32 4.92 -9.24
CA SER A 370 1.54 5.14 -10.03
C SER A 370 2.80 5.21 -9.16
N GLN A 371 2.70 5.84 -7.99
CA GLN A 371 3.80 5.91 -7.03
C GLN A 371 4.13 4.53 -6.42
N LEU A 372 3.12 3.71 -6.12
CA LEU A 372 3.30 2.36 -5.58
C LEU A 372 3.90 1.39 -6.61
N LEU A 373 3.49 1.49 -7.87
CA LEU A 373 4.00 0.69 -8.97
C LEU A 373 5.32 1.22 -9.55
N ASN A 374 5.79 2.38 -9.08
CA ASN A 374 6.96 3.09 -9.61
C ASN A 374 6.85 3.32 -11.14
N VAL A 375 5.65 3.75 -11.60
CA VAL A 375 5.36 4.13 -12.99
C VAL A 375 5.01 5.60 -13.08
N ASP A 376 5.23 6.22 -14.24
CA ASP A 376 4.95 7.63 -14.46
C ASP A 376 3.60 7.85 -15.14
N ILE A 377 2.89 8.92 -14.73
CA ILE A 377 1.67 9.38 -15.39
C ILE A 377 1.95 10.70 -16.11
N HIS A 378 1.65 10.72 -17.39
CA HIS A 378 1.74 11.91 -18.22
C HIS A 378 0.36 12.28 -18.78
N ILE A 379 -0.09 13.50 -18.52
CA ILE A 379 -1.31 14.07 -19.07
C ILE A 379 -0.97 15.22 -20.04
N ARG A 380 -1.59 15.20 -21.20
CA ARG A 380 -1.56 16.31 -22.15
C ARG A 380 -2.98 16.59 -22.61
N SER A 381 -3.42 17.82 -22.50
CA SER A 381 -4.78 18.22 -22.85
C SER A 381 -4.78 19.61 -23.46
N THR A 382 -5.68 19.82 -24.38
CA THR A 382 -5.95 21.14 -25.00
C THR A 382 -7.45 21.31 -25.04
N VAL A 383 -7.93 22.46 -24.62
CA VAL A 383 -9.36 22.78 -24.64
C VAL A 383 -9.92 22.64 -26.06
N GLY A 384 -11.00 21.89 -26.23
CA GLY A 384 -11.65 21.60 -27.51
C GLY A 384 -10.96 20.55 -28.38
N GLN A 385 -9.78 20.02 -27.99
CA GLN A 385 -9.07 18.99 -28.77
C GLN A 385 -9.02 17.63 -28.08
N GLY A 386 -9.36 17.59 -26.78
CA GLY A 386 -9.39 16.37 -25.97
C GLY A 386 -8.19 16.19 -25.04
N THR A 387 -8.11 14.99 -24.44
CA THR A 387 -7.10 14.65 -23.46
C THR A 387 -6.38 13.36 -23.83
N LYS A 388 -5.07 13.34 -23.61
CA LYS A 388 -4.21 12.18 -23.73
C LYS A 388 -3.57 11.90 -22.39
N VAL A 389 -3.81 10.70 -21.84
CA VAL A 389 -3.14 10.22 -20.62
C VAL A 389 -2.28 9.01 -20.95
N ALA A 390 -1.07 8.97 -20.42
CA ALA A 390 -0.14 7.86 -20.60
C ALA A 390 0.37 7.37 -19.26
N ILE A 391 0.29 6.05 -19.03
CA ILE A 391 0.94 5.31 -17.93
C ILE A 391 2.23 4.77 -18.53
N SER A 392 3.38 5.26 -18.12
CA SER A 392 4.71 4.93 -18.68
C SER A 392 5.65 4.32 -17.64
N GLY A 393 6.69 3.63 -18.11
CA GLY A 393 7.64 2.95 -17.22
C GLY A 393 7.28 1.49 -16.94
N LEU A 394 6.32 0.92 -17.66
CA LEU A 394 5.98 -0.51 -17.53
C LEU A 394 7.13 -1.37 -18.08
N GLU A 395 7.68 -2.24 -17.24
CA GLU A 395 8.75 -3.15 -17.63
C GLU A 395 8.21 -4.27 -18.52
N GLN A 396 8.83 -4.44 -19.70
CA GLN A 396 8.46 -5.51 -20.61
C GLN A 396 8.94 -6.86 -20.03
N ALA A 397 8.03 -7.84 -19.98
CA ALA A 397 8.31 -9.20 -19.54
C ALA A 397 8.34 -10.19 -20.73
N ALA A 398 8.96 -11.35 -20.53
CA ALA A 398 8.93 -12.45 -21.50
C ALA A 398 7.51 -13.08 -21.54
N PRO A 399 7.07 -13.57 -22.70
CA PRO A 399 5.77 -14.24 -22.83
C PRO A 399 5.67 -15.47 -21.92
N ARG A 400 4.58 -15.58 -21.16
CA ARG A 400 4.23 -16.78 -20.41
C ARG A 400 3.12 -17.53 -21.14
N ALA A 401 3.22 -18.87 -21.27
CA ALA A 401 2.19 -19.65 -21.92
C ALA A 401 0.85 -19.50 -21.18
N SER A 402 -0.15 -18.98 -21.87
CA SER A 402 -1.51 -18.75 -21.35
C SER A 402 -2.40 -19.92 -21.76
N ALA A 403 -3.17 -20.46 -20.82
CA ALA A 403 -4.18 -21.46 -21.12
C ALA A 403 -5.35 -20.85 -21.95
N PRO A 404 -5.92 -21.56 -22.94
CA PRO A 404 -6.94 -21.02 -23.83
C PRO A 404 -8.28 -20.83 -23.13
N ARG A 405 -8.88 -19.64 -23.27
CA ARG A 405 -10.27 -19.37 -22.90
C ARG A 405 -11.22 -19.83 -24.02
N VAL A 406 -12.17 -20.68 -23.69
CA VAL A 406 -13.23 -21.14 -24.61
C VAL A 406 -14.51 -20.39 -24.33
N SER A 407 -15.12 -19.82 -25.36
CA SER A 407 -16.41 -19.11 -25.30
C SER A 407 -17.55 -20.00 -25.86
N GLY A 408 -18.69 -19.95 -25.21
CA GLY A 408 -19.98 -20.36 -25.77
C GLY A 408 -20.75 -21.44 -25.00
N ALA A 409 -21.84 -21.06 -24.28
CA ALA A 409 -23.01 -21.91 -24.05
C ALA A 409 -24.19 -21.07 -23.55
N ARG A 410 -25.37 -21.32 -24.14
CA ARG A 410 -26.65 -20.71 -23.79
C ARG A 410 -27.40 -21.59 -22.76
N ASP A 411 -28.09 -20.89 -21.84
CA ASP A 411 -29.18 -21.34 -20.95
C ASP A 411 -29.21 -22.79 -20.44
N ARG A 412 -28.49 -23.01 -19.29
CA ARG A 412 -28.54 -24.29 -18.55
C ARG A 412 -28.59 -24.07 -17.01
N LEU A 413 -29.21 -22.98 -16.54
CA LEU A 413 -29.39 -22.77 -15.09
C LEU A 413 -30.68 -23.42 -14.57
N ASN A 414 -31.59 -23.78 -15.45
CA ASN A 414 -32.89 -24.36 -15.06
C ASN A 414 -32.72 -25.74 -14.43
N GLY A 415 -33.20 -25.90 -13.19
CA GLY A 415 -33.09 -27.13 -12.41
C GLY A 415 -31.76 -27.34 -11.68
N LEU A 416 -30.87 -26.34 -11.69
CA LEU A 416 -29.61 -26.40 -10.96
C LEU A 416 -29.85 -26.24 -9.44
N ARG A 417 -29.39 -27.23 -8.64
CA ARG A 417 -29.55 -27.21 -7.19
C ARG A 417 -28.38 -26.43 -6.59
N VAL A 418 -28.69 -25.30 -5.95
CA VAL A 418 -27.72 -24.36 -5.38
C VAL A 418 -27.82 -24.37 -3.86
N CYS A 419 -26.71 -24.67 -3.17
CA CYS A 419 -26.58 -24.42 -1.75
C CYS A 419 -26.00 -23.01 -1.57
N LEU A 420 -26.79 -22.11 -1.00
CA LEU A 420 -26.40 -20.71 -0.76
C LEU A 420 -26.19 -20.48 0.74
N VAL A 421 -25.00 -20.02 1.13
CA VAL A 421 -24.64 -19.71 2.53
C VAL A 421 -24.30 -18.24 2.65
N GLU A 422 -25.13 -17.49 3.38
CA GLU A 422 -24.98 -16.03 3.57
C GLU A 422 -25.61 -15.62 4.90
N ASP A 423 -24.86 -14.94 5.77
CA ASP A 423 -25.30 -14.56 7.11
C ASP A 423 -26.25 -13.33 7.12
N ASP A 424 -26.18 -12.46 6.12
CA ASP A 424 -27.14 -11.36 5.97
C ASP A 424 -28.46 -11.86 5.36
N ALA A 425 -29.53 -11.85 6.16
CA ALA A 425 -30.85 -12.34 5.74
C ALA A 425 -31.41 -11.63 4.49
N ASN A 426 -31.10 -10.33 4.28
CA ASN A 426 -31.55 -9.58 3.12
C ASN A 426 -30.79 -10.01 1.86
N VAL A 427 -29.46 -10.20 1.98
CA VAL A 427 -28.61 -10.68 0.88
C VAL A 427 -28.98 -12.12 0.52
N LEU A 428 -29.19 -12.97 1.52
CA LEU A 428 -29.66 -14.35 1.35
C LEU A 428 -30.97 -14.39 0.57
N MET A 429 -31.99 -13.63 1.02
CA MET A 429 -33.30 -13.57 0.38
C MET A 429 -33.22 -13.04 -1.06
N ALA A 430 -32.45 -11.95 -1.26
CA ALA A 430 -32.34 -11.32 -2.57
C ALA A 430 -31.56 -12.18 -3.58
N THR A 431 -30.50 -12.87 -3.13
CA THR A 431 -29.71 -13.79 -3.96
C THR A 431 -30.52 -15.04 -4.30
N SER A 432 -31.24 -15.61 -3.32
CA SER A 432 -32.16 -16.75 -3.56
C SER A 432 -33.22 -16.41 -4.60
N ALA A 433 -33.93 -15.28 -4.43
CA ALA A 433 -34.93 -14.83 -5.38
C ALA A 433 -34.38 -14.64 -6.81
N LEU A 434 -33.16 -14.12 -6.93
CA LEU A 434 -32.47 -13.93 -8.22
C LEU A 434 -32.12 -15.27 -8.88
N LEU A 435 -31.61 -16.26 -8.12
CA LEU A 435 -31.26 -17.59 -8.60
C LEU A 435 -32.48 -18.40 -8.97
N GLU A 436 -33.53 -18.40 -8.14
CA GLU A 436 -34.82 -19.03 -8.42
C GLU A 436 -35.46 -18.50 -9.71
N LYS A 437 -35.33 -17.20 -9.94
CA LYS A 437 -35.78 -16.56 -11.18
C LYS A 437 -35.05 -17.05 -12.42
N TRP A 438 -33.78 -17.45 -12.29
CA TRP A 438 -33.02 -18.09 -13.36
C TRP A 438 -33.35 -19.59 -13.51
N GLY A 439 -34.29 -20.11 -12.70
CA GLY A 439 -34.74 -21.49 -12.72
C GLY A 439 -33.92 -22.42 -11.83
N CYS A 440 -33.08 -21.90 -10.94
CA CYS A 440 -32.35 -22.73 -9.98
C CYS A 440 -33.27 -23.18 -8.83
N ASP A 441 -32.94 -24.33 -8.23
CA ASP A 441 -33.50 -24.79 -6.96
C ASP A 441 -32.54 -24.40 -5.84
N VAL A 442 -32.96 -23.46 -4.96
CA VAL A 442 -32.05 -22.82 -4.01
C VAL A 442 -32.36 -23.26 -2.59
N GLN A 443 -31.32 -23.76 -1.90
CA GLN A 443 -31.37 -24.05 -0.47
C GLN A 443 -30.50 -23.00 0.24
N GLY A 444 -31.15 -22.04 0.92
CA GLY A 444 -30.50 -20.95 1.62
C GLY A 444 -30.20 -21.27 3.09
N HIS A 445 -28.99 -21.02 3.55
CA HIS A 445 -28.55 -21.21 4.93
C HIS A 445 -27.94 -19.90 5.46
N SER A 446 -28.28 -19.51 6.68
CA SER A 446 -27.76 -18.31 7.34
C SER A 446 -26.47 -18.56 8.14
N ASP A 447 -26.14 -19.82 8.34
CA ASP A 447 -24.97 -20.27 9.10
C ASP A 447 -24.36 -21.52 8.48
N GLY A 448 -23.23 -21.97 8.98
CA GLY A 448 -22.55 -23.16 8.51
C GLY A 448 -23.09 -24.47 9.09
N GLU A 449 -24.22 -24.46 9.82
CA GLU A 449 -24.80 -25.65 10.45
C GLU A 449 -25.96 -26.23 9.59
N GLY A 450 -26.06 -27.55 9.56
CA GLY A 450 -27.14 -28.23 8.85
C GLY A 450 -27.13 -28.11 7.33
N LEU A 451 -25.95 -27.85 6.74
CA LEU A 451 -25.79 -27.69 5.30
C LEU A 451 -26.26 -28.91 4.55
N SER A 452 -27.15 -28.72 3.57
CA SER A 452 -27.58 -29.79 2.67
C SER A 452 -26.42 -30.17 1.74
N SER A 453 -26.07 -31.44 1.79
CA SER A 453 -25.10 -31.98 0.83
C SER A 453 -25.71 -32.22 -0.57
N ASP A 454 -27.04 -32.19 -0.73
CA ASP A 454 -27.70 -32.46 -2.02
C ASP A 454 -27.79 -31.21 -2.91
N CYS A 455 -26.62 -30.71 -3.34
CA CYS A 455 -26.51 -29.57 -4.25
C CYS A 455 -25.50 -29.85 -5.38
N ASP A 456 -25.68 -29.17 -6.51
CA ASP A 456 -24.81 -29.27 -7.67
C ASP A 456 -23.72 -28.20 -7.66
N ILE A 457 -23.96 -27.08 -6.97
CA ILE A 457 -23.01 -25.98 -6.76
C ILE A 457 -23.22 -25.34 -5.39
N VAL A 458 -22.13 -24.88 -4.78
CA VAL A 458 -22.16 -24.13 -3.53
C VAL A 458 -21.80 -22.67 -3.81
N ILE A 459 -22.59 -21.75 -3.29
CA ILE A 459 -22.29 -20.31 -3.24
C ILE A 459 -22.19 -19.93 -1.76
N ALA A 460 -21.04 -19.45 -1.32
CA ALA A 460 -20.83 -19.07 0.08
C ALA A 460 -20.25 -17.67 0.20
N ASP A 461 -20.75 -16.90 1.17
CA ASP A 461 -19.99 -15.71 1.63
C ASP A 461 -18.73 -16.18 2.34
N PHE A 462 -17.64 -15.45 2.14
CA PHE A 462 -16.38 -15.74 2.81
C PHE A 462 -16.45 -15.51 4.33
N ASP A 463 -17.10 -14.42 4.75
CA ASP A 463 -17.27 -14.02 6.13
C ASP A 463 -18.69 -14.23 6.60
N LEU A 464 -18.95 -15.31 7.30
CA LEU A 464 -20.28 -15.69 7.79
C LEU A 464 -20.60 -15.14 9.19
N GLY A 465 -19.86 -14.20 9.74
CA GLY A 465 -20.11 -13.63 11.08
C GLY A 465 -20.09 -14.66 12.23
N THR A 466 -19.93 -15.94 11.90
CA THR A 466 -19.86 -17.09 12.83
C THR A 466 -18.42 -17.56 13.02
N LYS A 467 -18.22 -18.63 13.80
CA LYS A 467 -16.90 -19.28 13.96
C LYS A 467 -16.43 -20.03 12.70
N VAL A 468 -17.33 -20.22 11.73
CA VAL A 468 -17.09 -21.02 10.51
C VAL A 468 -17.04 -20.07 9.31
N SER A 469 -16.02 -20.18 8.47
CA SER A 469 -15.87 -19.43 7.22
C SER A 469 -16.58 -20.13 6.06
N GLY A 470 -16.91 -19.39 4.99
CA GLY A 470 -17.48 -19.99 3.77
C GLY A 470 -16.59 -21.06 3.14
N ALA A 471 -15.27 -20.95 3.31
CA ALA A 471 -14.33 -21.97 2.86
C ALA A 471 -14.48 -23.30 3.65
N GLU A 472 -14.70 -23.21 4.95
CA GLU A 472 -14.95 -24.39 5.80
C GLU A 472 -16.31 -25.04 5.48
N CYS A 473 -17.33 -24.25 5.16
CA CYS A 473 -18.62 -24.75 4.68
C CYS A 473 -18.47 -25.55 3.37
N ILE A 474 -17.73 -25.03 2.41
CA ILE A 474 -17.44 -25.71 1.15
C ILE A 474 -16.67 -27.02 1.40
N ALA A 475 -15.67 -26.99 2.28
CA ALA A 475 -14.91 -28.19 2.63
C ALA A 475 -15.78 -29.25 3.30
N ALA A 476 -16.71 -28.88 4.20
CA ALA A 476 -17.64 -29.78 4.85
C ALA A 476 -18.61 -30.44 3.86
N ILE A 477 -19.19 -29.70 2.92
CA ILE A 477 -20.08 -30.24 1.87
C ILE A 477 -19.32 -31.22 0.96
N ARG A 478 -18.09 -30.88 0.55
CA ARG A 478 -17.23 -31.75 -0.26
C ARG A 478 -16.87 -33.04 0.46
N ALA A 479 -16.56 -32.97 1.75
CA ALA A 479 -16.26 -34.13 2.58
C ALA A 479 -17.47 -35.07 2.71
N GLN A 480 -18.68 -34.53 2.83
CA GLN A 480 -19.92 -35.33 2.89
C GLN A 480 -20.28 -35.99 1.53
N ARG A 481 -20.02 -35.28 0.43
CA ARG A 481 -20.31 -35.76 -0.93
C ARG A 481 -19.28 -36.74 -1.47
N GLY A 482 -18.05 -36.70 -0.98
CA GLY A 482 -16.94 -37.51 -1.47
C GLY A 482 -16.40 -37.11 -2.86
N TRP A 483 -16.79 -35.93 -3.39
CA TRP A 483 -16.28 -35.37 -4.64
C TRP A 483 -16.18 -33.83 -4.57
N GLU A 484 -15.39 -33.23 -5.48
CA GLU A 484 -15.19 -31.79 -5.55
C GLU A 484 -16.41 -31.07 -6.15
N VAL A 485 -17.40 -30.78 -5.31
CA VAL A 485 -18.55 -29.95 -5.71
C VAL A 485 -18.04 -28.58 -6.15
N PRO A 486 -18.42 -28.08 -7.34
CA PRO A 486 -18.12 -26.73 -7.77
C PRO A 486 -18.55 -25.70 -6.75
N ALA A 487 -17.70 -24.69 -6.52
CA ALA A 487 -18.00 -23.71 -5.50
C ALA A 487 -17.61 -22.29 -5.92
N LEU A 488 -18.38 -21.33 -5.45
CA LEU A 488 -18.19 -19.91 -5.64
C LEU A 488 -18.14 -19.23 -4.27
N VAL A 489 -17.08 -18.50 -4.00
CA VAL A 489 -16.96 -17.65 -2.82
C VAL A 489 -17.24 -16.20 -3.20
N ILE A 490 -18.10 -15.54 -2.44
CA ILE A 490 -18.39 -14.12 -2.57
C ILE A 490 -17.72 -13.41 -1.39
N THR A 491 -16.99 -12.32 -1.62
CA THR A 491 -16.26 -11.64 -0.54
C THR A 491 -16.31 -10.12 -0.65
N GLY A 492 -16.36 -9.47 0.50
CA GLY A 492 -16.15 -8.04 0.65
C GLY A 492 -14.68 -7.62 0.74
N HIS A 493 -13.77 -8.57 0.90
CA HIS A 493 -12.34 -8.36 1.10
C HIS A 493 -11.56 -8.36 -0.23
N ASP A 494 -10.25 -8.13 -0.13
CA ASP A 494 -9.34 -8.19 -1.28
C ASP A 494 -9.36 -9.59 -1.91
N ILE A 495 -9.86 -9.65 -3.16
CA ILE A 495 -10.01 -10.88 -3.95
C ILE A 495 -8.69 -11.66 -4.04
N GLU A 496 -7.58 -10.95 -4.22
CA GLU A 496 -6.28 -11.56 -4.43
C GLU A 496 -5.79 -12.29 -3.17
N ARG A 497 -6.01 -11.68 -2.01
CA ARG A 497 -5.71 -12.28 -0.70
C ARG A 497 -6.56 -13.53 -0.44
N ILE A 498 -7.86 -13.45 -0.74
CA ILE A 498 -8.78 -14.58 -0.58
C ILE A 498 -8.44 -15.68 -1.58
N ARG A 499 -8.15 -15.35 -2.83
CA ARG A 499 -7.75 -16.31 -3.84
C ARG A 499 -6.46 -17.05 -3.46
N GLN A 500 -5.49 -16.38 -2.83
CA GLN A 500 -4.29 -17.01 -2.29
C GLN A 500 -4.60 -17.98 -1.13
N SER A 501 -5.52 -17.62 -0.24
CA SER A 501 -5.93 -18.51 0.86
C SER A 501 -6.70 -19.74 0.38
N LEU A 502 -7.36 -19.66 -0.78
CA LEU A 502 -8.17 -20.71 -1.39
C LEU A 502 -7.46 -21.46 -2.54
N GLN A 503 -6.16 -21.23 -2.78
CA GLN A 503 -5.42 -21.79 -3.92
C GLN A 503 -5.54 -23.31 -4.08
N ASN A 504 -5.69 -24.04 -2.96
CA ASN A 504 -5.78 -25.49 -2.95
C ASN A 504 -7.22 -26.02 -3.08
N MET A 505 -8.23 -25.14 -3.15
CA MET A 505 -9.64 -25.56 -3.07
C MET A 505 -10.39 -25.55 -4.42
N ASN A 506 -9.76 -25.11 -5.51
CA ASN A 506 -10.42 -24.98 -6.83
C ASN A 506 -11.79 -24.28 -6.76
N VAL A 507 -11.82 -23.04 -6.24
CA VAL A 507 -13.01 -22.24 -5.98
C VAL A 507 -12.95 -20.96 -6.80
N SER A 508 -14.05 -20.54 -7.41
CA SER A 508 -14.17 -19.21 -8.02
C SER A 508 -14.44 -18.16 -6.96
N VAL A 509 -13.88 -16.94 -7.13
CA VAL A 509 -14.05 -15.84 -6.16
C VAL A 509 -14.61 -14.61 -6.85
N LEU A 510 -15.71 -14.04 -6.30
CA LEU A 510 -16.34 -12.79 -6.73
C LEU A 510 -16.29 -11.74 -5.60
N ALA A 511 -16.15 -10.46 -5.98
CA ALA A 511 -16.20 -9.35 -5.03
C ALA A 511 -17.62 -8.85 -4.80
N LYS A 512 -18.00 -8.58 -3.54
CA LYS A 512 -19.21 -7.79 -3.23
C LYS A 512 -18.95 -6.29 -3.60
N PRO A 513 -19.91 -5.58 -4.21
CA PRO A 513 -21.22 -6.04 -4.62
C PRO A 513 -21.17 -6.86 -5.92
N VAL A 514 -21.78 -8.06 -5.92
CA VAL A 514 -21.83 -8.92 -7.10
C VAL A 514 -22.92 -8.44 -8.05
N ARG A 515 -22.59 -8.29 -9.32
CA ARG A 515 -23.59 -7.93 -10.33
C ARG A 515 -24.28 -9.20 -10.85
N PRO A 516 -25.61 -9.18 -11.07
CA PRO A 516 -26.33 -10.33 -11.59
C PRO A 516 -25.71 -10.94 -12.86
N PRO A 517 -25.25 -10.16 -13.87
CA PRO A 517 -24.59 -10.73 -15.05
C PRO A 517 -23.26 -11.42 -14.73
N GLU A 518 -22.50 -10.94 -13.73
CA GLU A 518 -21.22 -11.54 -13.29
C GLU A 518 -21.48 -12.88 -12.59
N LEU A 519 -22.44 -12.91 -11.67
CA LEU A 519 -22.86 -14.14 -11.00
C LEU A 519 -23.30 -15.20 -12.01
N ARG A 520 -24.17 -14.81 -12.95
CA ARG A 520 -24.66 -15.69 -14.01
C ARG A 520 -23.54 -16.24 -14.88
N ALA A 521 -22.57 -15.41 -15.25
CA ALA A 521 -21.44 -15.80 -16.09
C ALA A 521 -20.56 -16.85 -15.40
N VAL A 522 -20.26 -16.68 -14.10
CA VAL A 522 -19.46 -17.62 -13.33
C VAL A 522 -20.20 -18.95 -13.12
N LEU A 523 -21.49 -18.91 -12.83
CA LEU A 523 -22.29 -20.12 -12.70
C LEU A 523 -22.31 -20.94 -14.00
N LEU A 524 -22.49 -20.29 -15.15
CA LEU A 524 -22.43 -20.95 -16.45
C LEU A 524 -21.04 -21.51 -16.79
N GLU A 525 -19.98 -20.88 -16.33
CA GLU A 525 -18.60 -21.36 -16.49
C GLU A 525 -18.36 -22.64 -15.66
N GLN A 526 -18.84 -22.65 -14.41
CA GLN A 526 -18.74 -23.82 -13.52
C GLN A 526 -19.51 -25.02 -14.07
N LEU A 527 -20.72 -24.81 -14.58
CA LEU A 527 -21.52 -25.88 -15.22
C LEU A 527 -20.79 -26.49 -16.42
N LYS A 528 -20.15 -25.69 -17.25
CA LYS A 528 -19.33 -26.18 -18.37
C LYS A 528 -18.13 -27.01 -17.92
N ALA A 529 -17.55 -26.69 -16.80
CA ALA A 529 -16.43 -27.44 -16.22
C ALA A 529 -16.92 -28.83 -15.73
N MET A 530 -18.14 -28.90 -15.17
CA MET A 530 -18.78 -30.17 -14.75
C MET A 530 -19.06 -31.10 -15.93
N ASP A 531 -19.64 -30.57 -17.01
CA ASP A 531 -19.93 -31.36 -18.24
C ASP A 531 -18.66 -32.01 -18.81
N ARG A 532 -17.52 -31.31 -18.76
CA ARG A 532 -16.22 -31.83 -19.24
C ARG A 532 -15.62 -32.91 -18.35
N GLN A 533 -15.92 -32.92 -17.05
CA GLN A 533 -15.46 -33.96 -16.11
C GLN A 533 -16.34 -35.20 -16.16
N GLY A 534 -17.64 -35.06 -16.52
CA GLY A 534 -18.58 -36.16 -16.73
C GLY A 534 -18.37 -36.94 -18.03
N GLU A 535 -17.69 -36.38 -19.03
CA GLU A 535 -17.39 -37.02 -20.33
C GLU A 535 -16.05 -37.79 -20.34
N ALA A 536 -15.37 -38.01 -19.20
CA ALA A 536 -14.19 -38.88 -19.16
C ALA A 536 -14.58 -40.34 -19.48
N PRO A 537 -13.96 -41.02 -20.48
CA PRO A 537 -14.41 -42.33 -20.96
C PRO A 537 -14.34 -43.36 -19.85
N ALA A 538 -15.48 -44.08 -19.67
CA ALA A 538 -15.53 -45.29 -18.87
C ALA A 538 -14.43 -46.24 -19.33
N LYS A 539 -13.50 -46.58 -18.45
CA LYS A 539 -12.49 -47.60 -18.70
C LYS A 539 -13.21 -48.89 -19.04
N SER A 540 -13.00 -49.37 -20.26
CA SER A 540 -13.41 -50.69 -20.71
C SER A 540 -12.93 -51.75 -19.70
N SER A 541 -13.84 -52.36 -18.99
CA SER A 541 -13.61 -53.62 -18.31
C SER A 541 -13.36 -54.68 -19.39
N SER A 542 -12.11 -55.02 -19.63
CA SER A 542 -11.75 -56.27 -20.30
C SER A 542 -11.91 -57.41 -19.29
N GLU A 543 -12.96 -58.21 -19.48
CA GLU A 543 -13.01 -59.55 -18.91
C GLU A 543 -11.86 -60.39 -19.50
N PRO A 544 -11.25 -61.30 -18.71
CA PRO A 544 -10.38 -62.32 -19.21
C PRO A 544 -11.19 -63.59 -19.48
N ASP A 545 -10.99 -64.19 -20.68
CA ASP A 545 -11.13 -65.62 -20.90
C ASP A 545 -9.88 -66.33 -20.41
#